data_60b5cfd31b79999aa0a1ebd0119f47dd
#
_entry.id   60b5cfd31b79999aa0a1ebd0119f47dd
#
_cell.length_a   1.000
_cell.length_b   1.000
_cell.length_c   1.000
_cell.angle_alpha   90.00
_cell.angle_beta   90.00
_cell.angle_gamma   90.00
#
_symmetry.space_group_name_H-M   'P 1'
#
loop_
_entity.id
_entity.type
_entity.pdbx_description
1 polymer ?
#
loop_
_entity_poly.entity_id
_entity_poly.type
_entity_poly.pdbx_seq_one_letter_code
_entity_poly.pdbx_strand_id
1 'polypeptide(L)'
;MTNLNTPILIGAGLTVQKERNPAKAKSPIELLAQAARLAFGDTGNSSIAQTVDTVASVRFITDSPEARDFPFGIYLNPAHTVSELLGLAPPNLMLAATGGNSPQMMINELAERIANGKVETALLVGGEGFASVTRALAQGLDMSHWNDRPDKEAEIIGIEKPGVMPIEHKHGLFFPVNSYPLFENALRAHLGRDMATHMEKVGQLMEPFTTIAASHPQSWFPTERGAEELVTVTDDNRLVGYPYPKYLNSVIRIDQAAAVVMTSVGKARDMGIDESRWVFLNGCAEANDIWHISERPDLHRSPAMKGMAETALNMAGWTIADIDYFDLYSCFPVAVEVACREMGIAEDDPRPFTVTGGLPYFGGAGNAYTLMSVATMMDKLRANPGKRGMCTGNGWFLTKHALGLYSTTPPEGDWAREPVSVLQGKINAMPKLELDENPTGTGHIESYTVAHVGGKPPQGILIGRMAETDKRFVAHMTSQGDHIAQLMREDGIGLTGTLAPNDEGFNIFTPKS
;
A
#
# COMPACT_ATOMS: atom_id res chain seq x y z
N MET A 1 -7.76 30.48 -18.66
CA MET A 1 -6.61 29.73 -19.23
C MET A 1 -5.97 28.98 -18.09
N THR A 2 -5.61 27.70 -18.26
CA THR A 2 -4.89 26.92 -17.26
C THR A 2 -3.53 27.55 -16.98
N ASN A 3 -3.14 27.66 -15.69
CA ASN A 3 -1.85 28.20 -15.30
C ASN A 3 -0.72 27.33 -15.90
N LEU A 4 0.31 27.98 -16.45
CA LEU A 4 1.43 27.29 -17.11
C LEU A 4 2.25 26.40 -16.16
N ASN A 5 2.23 26.70 -14.87
CA ASN A 5 2.92 25.91 -13.83
C ASN A 5 2.07 24.74 -13.28
N THR A 6 0.82 24.57 -13.75
CA THR A 6 -0.02 23.44 -13.31
C THR A 6 0.69 22.12 -13.60
N PRO A 7 0.90 21.24 -12.59
CA PRO A 7 1.54 19.96 -12.80
C PRO A 7 0.59 18.98 -13.52
N ILE A 8 1.15 18.20 -14.43
CA ILE A 8 0.44 17.18 -15.20
C ILE A 8 1.27 15.92 -15.34
N LEU A 9 0.59 14.77 -15.44
CA LEU A 9 1.16 13.49 -15.82
C LEU A 9 0.97 13.34 -17.33
N ILE A 10 2.06 13.05 -18.06
CA ILE A 10 2.08 13.07 -19.53
C ILE A 10 2.46 11.73 -20.16
N GLY A 11 3.00 10.80 -19.37
CA GLY A 11 3.38 9.48 -19.82
C GLY A 11 3.29 8.47 -18.72
N ALA A 12 2.81 7.27 -19.05
CA ALA A 12 2.72 6.13 -18.13
C ALA A 12 3.30 4.88 -18.79
N GLY A 13 3.97 4.05 -18.00
CA GLY A 13 4.49 2.76 -18.45
C GLY A 13 4.30 1.71 -17.38
N LEU A 14 3.78 0.54 -17.77
CA LEU A 14 3.54 -0.59 -16.91
C LEU A 14 4.07 -1.86 -17.56
N THR A 15 4.79 -2.68 -16.80
CA THR A 15 5.35 -3.94 -17.30
C THR A 15 5.19 -5.07 -16.29
N VAL A 16 5.00 -6.29 -16.78
CA VAL A 16 4.98 -7.53 -16.00
C VAL A 16 5.93 -8.53 -16.62
N GLN A 17 6.72 -9.20 -15.81
CA GLN A 17 7.61 -10.27 -16.23
C GLN A 17 7.10 -11.61 -15.69
N LYS A 18 6.66 -12.50 -16.58
CA LYS A 18 6.23 -13.86 -16.22
C LYS A 18 7.28 -14.94 -16.61
N GLU A 19 8.55 -14.52 -16.73
CA GLU A 19 9.67 -15.45 -17.00
C GLU A 19 9.82 -16.44 -15.83
N ARG A 20 9.82 -17.73 -16.15
CA ARG A 20 9.90 -18.80 -15.14
C ARG A 20 11.33 -19.23 -14.84
N ASN A 21 12.26 -18.98 -15.76
CA ASN A 21 13.68 -19.26 -15.57
C ASN A 21 14.37 -18.03 -14.96
N PRO A 22 14.72 -18.04 -13.66
CA PRO A 22 15.30 -16.87 -13.01
C PRO A 22 16.66 -16.46 -13.62
N ALA A 23 17.41 -17.37 -14.23
CA ALA A 23 18.66 -17.04 -14.91
C ALA A 23 18.48 -16.22 -16.20
N LYS A 24 17.24 -16.12 -16.73
CA LYS A 24 16.87 -15.32 -17.90
C LYS A 24 16.02 -14.10 -17.53
N ALA A 25 15.63 -14.00 -16.29
CA ALA A 25 14.81 -12.91 -15.81
C ALA A 25 15.61 -11.60 -15.80
N LYS A 26 14.95 -10.51 -16.11
CA LYS A 26 15.48 -9.15 -15.88
C LYS A 26 15.54 -8.89 -14.39
N SER A 27 16.58 -8.18 -13.98
CA SER A 27 16.69 -7.68 -12.62
C SER A 27 15.57 -6.67 -12.29
N PRO A 28 15.29 -6.42 -11.00
CA PRO A 28 14.32 -5.41 -10.60
C PRO A 28 14.58 -4.05 -11.26
N ILE A 29 15.85 -3.63 -11.33
CA ILE A 29 16.21 -2.33 -11.90
C ILE A 29 16.01 -2.28 -13.43
N GLU A 30 16.23 -3.39 -14.15
CA GLU A 30 15.94 -3.48 -15.59
C GLU A 30 14.44 -3.42 -15.88
N LEU A 31 13.61 -3.94 -14.96
CA LEU A 31 12.15 -3.79 -15.03
C LEU A 31 11.74 -2.31 -14.87
N LEU A 32 12.36 -1.58 -13.92
CA LEU A 32 12.12 -0.14 -13.78
C LEU A 32 12.51 0.62 -15.05
N ALA A 33 13.69 0.32 -15.63
CA ALA A 33 14.14 0.95 -16.86
C ALA A 33 13.22 0.62 -18.06
N GLN A 34 12.66 -0.60 -18.11
CA GLN A 34 11.67 -0.98 -19.13
C GLN A 34 10.37 -0.17 -18.97
N ALA A 35 9.83 -0.05 -17.77
CA ALA A 35 8.65 0.76 -17.49
C ALA A 35 8.89 2.23 -17.85
N ALA A 36 10.07 2.77 -17.54
CA ALA A 36 10.45 4.14 -17.90
C ALA A 36 10.48 4.35 -19.42
N ARG A 37 11.04 3.42 -20.19
CA ARG A 37 11.01 3.50 -21.67
C ARG A 37 9.59 3.49 -22.23
N LEU A 38 8.69 2.69 -21.64
CA LEU A 38 7.28 2.69 -22.00
C LEU A 38 6.62 4.04 -21.68
N ALA A 39 6.90 4.61 -20.50
CA ALA A 39 6.38 5.91 -20.09
C ALA A 39 6.87 7.04 -21.01
N PHE A 40 8.14 7.03 -21.42
CA PHE A 40 8.66 7.98 -22.40
C PHE A 40 7.97 7.82 -23.77
N GLY A 41 7.81 6.60 -24.25
CA GLY A 41 7.09 6.32 -25.50
C GLY A 41 5.65 6.81 -25.47
N ASP A 42 4.98 6.66 -24.31
CA ASP A 42 3.60 7.07 -24.11
C ASP A 42 3.41 8.59 -24.18
N THR A 43 4.42 9.40 -23.90
CA THR A 43 4.34 10.88 -24.09
C THR A 43 4.15 11.30 -25.54
N GLY A 44 4.48 10.44 -26.50
CA GLY A 44 4.47 10.74 -27.93
C GLY A 44 5.62 11.67 -28.37
N ASN A 45 6.53 12.07 -27.47
CA ASN A 45 7.67 12.93 -27.78
C ASN A 45 8.99 12.15 -27.60
N SER A 46 9.74 11.97 -28.70
CA SER A 46 10.99 11.22 -28.71
C SER A 46 12.15 11.90 -27.95
N SER A 47 12.02 13.19 -27.66
CA SER A 47 13.05 13.98 -26.97
C SER A 47 12.77 14.16 -25.48
N ILE A 48 11.66 13.60 -24.95
CA ILE A 48 11.24 13.81 -23.55
C ILE A 48 12.33 13.39 -22.55
N ALA A 49 13.04 12.30 -22.80
CA ALA A 49 14.10 11.81 -21.94
C ALA A 49 15.22 12.84 -21.71
N GLN A 50 15.48 13.71 -22.71
CA GLN A 50 16.53 14.74 -22.64
C GLN A 50 16.14 15.93 -21.75
N THR A 51 14.87 16.06 -21.38
CA THR A 51 14.37 17.14 -20.54
C THR A 51 14.22 16.74 -19.08
N VAL A 52 14.45 15.46 -18.75
CA VAL A 52 14.34 14.96 -17.38
C VAL A 52 15.46 15.55 -16.52
N ASP A 53 15.08 16.39 -15.57
CA ASP A 53 15.97 16.99 -14.58
C ASP A 53 15.88 16.30 -13.21
N THR A 54 14.86 15.49 -13.02
CA THR A 54 14.60 14.79 -11.75
C THR A 54 14.21 13.34 -12.01
N VAL A 55 14.92 12.40 -11.40
CA VAL A 55 14.54 10.98 -11.36
C VAL A 55 14.27 10.60 -9.92
N ALA A 56 13.06 10.12 -9.70
CA ALA A 56 12.58 9.64 -8.41
C ALA A 56 12.31 8.13 -8.47
N SER A 57 12.65 7.40 -7.41
CA SER A 57 12.39 5.98 -7.30
C SER A 57 11.64 5.64 -6.02
N VAL A 58 10.72 4.70 -6.14
CA VAL A 58 10.16 4.00 -4.98
C VAL A 58 11.18 2.96 -4.51
N ARG A 59 11.45 2.92 -3.20
CA ARG A 59 12.37 1.95 -2.60
C ARG A 59 11.85 0.52 -2.79
N PHE A 60 12.72 -0.40 -3.19
CA PHE A 60 12.37 -1.82 -3.15
C PHE A 60 12.15 -2.27 -1.70
N ILE A 61 11.25 -3.23 -1.51
CA ILE A 61 10.94 -3.70 -0.15
C ILE A 61 12.15 -4.39 0.49
N THR A 62 12.98 -5.04 -0.32
CA THR A 62 14.22 -5.70 0.10
C THR A 62 15.32 -4.72 0.53
N ASP A 63 15.21 -3.46 0.11
CA ASP A 63 16.18 -2.39 0.44
C ASP A 63 15.71 -1.55 1.64
N SER A 64 14.57 -1.89 2.22
CA SER A 64 14.11 -1.25 3.45
C SER A 64 15.05 -1.57 4.61
N PRO A 65 15.23 -0.65 5.58
CA PRO A 65 16.10 -0.89 6.73
C PRO A 65 15.79 -2.18 7.49
N GLU A 66 14.54 -2.60 7.50
CA GLU A 66 14.05 -3.80 8.18
C GLU A 66 14.35 -5.10 7.41
N ALA A 67 14.64 -5.03 6.12
CA ALA A 67 14.88 -6.20 5.26
C ALA A 67 16.35 -6.38 4.85
N ARG A 68 17.30 -5.70 5.50
CA ARG A 68 18.73 -5.66 5.11
C ARG A 68 19.45 -7.02 5.13
N ASP A 69 18.91 -7.99 5.85
CA ASP A 69 19.48 -9.34 5.93
C ASP A 69 18.99 -10.27 4.80
N PHE A 70 18.31 -9.72 3.80
CA PHE A 70 17.89 -10.50 2.64
C PHE A 70 19.11 -10.96 1.83
N PRO A 71 19.16 -12.23 1.36
CA PRO A 71 20.32 -12.79 0.67
C PRO A 71 20.48 -12.35 -0.79
N PHE A 72 19.92 -11.20 -1.15
CA PHE A 72 20.04 -10.61 -2.48
C PHE A 72 20.93 -9.40 -2.49
N GLY A 73 21.22 -8.91 -3.69
CA GLY A 73 21.78 -7.59 -3.87
C GLY A 73 20.84 -6.47 -3.39
N ILE A 74 21.41 -5.32 -3.09
CA ILE A 74 20.70 -4.13 -2.62
C ILE A 74 20.98 -3.00 -3.61
N TYR A 75 19.92 -2.26 -3.96
CA TYR A 75 20.03 -1.02 -4.73
C TYR A 75 19.94 0.17 -3.77
N LEU A 76 21.10 0.76 -3.42
CA LEU A 76 21.13 1.88 -2.47
C LEU A 76 20.50 3.16 -3.05
N ASN A 77 20.64 3.35 -4.37
CA ASN A 77 20.06 4.48 -5.09
C ASN A 77 19.46 4.02 -6.44
N PRO A 78 18.26 3.38 -6.43
CA PRO A 78 17.63 2.93 -7.67
C PRO A 78 17.39 4.05 -8.69
N ALA A 79 17.17 5.29 -8.25
CA ALA A 79 17.00 6.44 -9.15
C ALA A 79 18.28 6.70 -9.97
N HIS A 80 19.46 6.58 -9.37
CA HIS A 80 20.74 6.69 -10.08
C HIS A 80 20.92 5.53 -11.06
N THR A 81 20.76 4.29 -10.59
CA THR A 81 21.01 3.10 -11.41
C THR A 81 20.08 3.04 -12.63
N VAL A 82 18.80 3.40 -12.45
CA VAL A 82 17.86 3.51 -13.58
C VAL A 82 18.29 4.61 -14.55
N SER A 83 18.76 5.75 -14.04
CA SER A 83 19.23 6.86 -14.89
C SER A 83 20.39 6.41 -15.80
N GLU A 84 21.35 5.68 -15.27
CA GLU A 84 22.47 5.12 -16.05
C GLU A 84 21.98 4.16 -17.15
N LEU A 85 21.06 3.24 -16.82
CA LEU A 85 20.48 2.31 -17.79
C LEU A 85 19.67 3.01 -18.90
N LEU A 86 19.18 4.21 -18.64
CA LEU A 86 18.43 5.04 -19.59
C LEU A 86 19.33 6.05 -20.33
N GLY A 87 20.61 6.18 -19.96
CA GLY A 87 21.51 7.19 -20.50
C GLY A 87 21.16 8.61 -20.06
N LEU A 88 20.55 8.77 -18.87
CA LEU A 88 20.19 10.05 -18.28
C LEU A 88 21.26 10.52 -17.29
N ALA A 89 21.37 11.83 -17.13
CA ALA A 89 22.25 12.47 -16.14
C ALA A 89 21.50 13.56 -15.37
N PRO A 90 20.40 13.22 -14.67
CA PRO A 90 19.60 14.22 -13.97
C PRO A 90 20.39 14.83 -12.81
N PRO A 91 20.26 16.15 -12.57
CA PRO A 91 20.88 16.80 -11.41
C PRO A 91 20.20 16.38 -10.09
N ASN A 92 18.93 15.98 -10.12
CA ASN A 92 18.17 15.64 -8.93
C ASN A 92 17.81 14.15 -8.90
N LEU A 93 18.18 13.48 -7.81
CA LEU A 93 17.83 12.09 -7.52
C LEU A 93 17.02 12.02 -6.22
N MET A 94 15.86 11.36 -6.25
CA MET A 94 14.97 11.24 -5.10
C MET A 94 14.66 9.78 -4.83
N LEU A 95 14.59 9.41 -3.55
CA LEU A 95 14.23 8.06 -3.11
C LEU A 95 13.13 8.15 -2.06
N ALA A 96 12.03 7.45 -2.30
CA ALA A 96 10.92 7.41 -1.36
C ALA A 96 11.26 6.56 -0.13
N ALA A 97 10.81 7.00 1.05
CA ALA A 97 10.80 6.20 2.26
C ALA A 97 9.89 4.96 2.11
N THR A 98 10.18 3.88 2.83
CA THR A 98 9.44 2.61 2.78
C THR A 98 7.94 2.79 3.04
N GLY A 99 7.10 2.20 2.20
CA GLY A 99 5.63 2.16 2.37
C GLY A 99 4.86 2.15 1.05
N GLY A 100 3.74 1.43 0.99
CA GLY A 100 2.89 1.38 -0.21
C GLY A 100 2.16 2.70 -0.54
N ASN A 101 2.19 3.68 0.36
CA ASN A 101 1.77 5.06 0.11
C ASN A 101 2.80 5.87 -0.70
N SER A 102 4.05 5.40 -0.74
CA SER A 102 5.20 6.16 -1.27
C SER A 102 5.04 6.62 -2.72
N PRO A 103 4.48 5.84 -3.67
CA PRO A 103 4.32 6.32 -5.03
C PRO A 103 3.43 7.57 -5.12
N GLN A 104 2.27 7.56 -4.44
CA GLN A 104 1.37 8.70 -4.44
C GLN A 104 1.97 9.91 -3.70
N MET A 105 2.63 9.67 -2.57
CA MET A 105 3.37 10.71 -1.84
C MET A 105 4.43 11.37 -2.73
N MET A 106 5.18 10.60 -3.53
CA MET A 106 6.16 11.12 -4.48
C MET A 106 5.51 11.93 -5.60
N ILE A 107 4.35 11.48 -6.12
CA ILE A 107 3.58 12.25 -7.12
C ILE A 107 3.16 13.60 -6.54
N ASN A 108 2.67 13.62 -5.28
CA ASN A 108 2.27 14.85 -4.59
C ASN A 108 3.45 15.81 -4.44
N GLU A 109 4.60 15.31 -4.01
CA GLU A 109 5.83 16.08 -3.83
C GLU A 109 6.37 16.63 -5.17
N LEU A 110 6.45 15.78 -6.20
CA LEU A 110 6.88 16.19 -7.54
C LEU A 110 5.93 17.24 -8.13
N ALA A 111 4.61 17.07 -7.96
CA ALA A 111 3.63 18.04 -8.41
C ALA A 111 3.82 19.41 -7.74
N GLU A 112 4.07 19.44 -6.43
CA GLU A 112 4.38 20.69 -5.72
C GLU A 112 5.68 21.33 -6.20
N ARG A 113 6.72 20.54 -6.44
CA ARG A 113 8.00 21.04 -6.98
C ARG A 113 7.86 21.59 -8.39
N ILE A 114 7.05 20.94 -9.24
CA ILE A 114 6.74 21.42 -10.60
C ILE A 114 5.94 22.73 -10.53
N ALA A 115 4.90 22.79 -9.72
CA ALA A 115 4.08 24.00 -9.55
C ALA A 115 4.91 25.21 -9.06
N ASN A 116 5.94 24.96 -8.24
CA ASN A 116 6.85 25.97 -7.72
C ASN A 116 8.07 26.24 -8.63
N GLY A 117 8.15 25.63 -9.82
CA GLY A 117 9.24 25.82 -10.78
C GLY A 117 10.59 25.24 -10.34
N LYS A 118 10.61 24.31 -9.37
CA LYS A 118 11.81 23.63 -8.86
C LYS A 118 12.18 22.38 -9.64
N VAL A 119 11.22 21.83 -10.39
CA VAL A 119 11.37 20.66 -11.25
C VAL A 119 10.71 20.99 -12.59
N GLU A 120 11.41 20.73 -13.69
CA GLU A 120 10.86 20.92 -15.04
C GLU A 120 10.18 19.65 -15.54
N THR A 121 10.90 18.52 -15.49
CA THR A 121 10.39 17.22 -15.94
C THR A 121 10.91 16.12 -15.01
N ALA A 122 10.00 15.39 -14.40
CA ALA A 122 10.29 14.29 -13.51
C ALA A 122 9.94 12.93 -14.13
N LEU A 123 10.79 11.95 -13.88
CA LEU A 123 10.52 10.52 -14.06
C LEU A 123 10.40 9.87 -12.68
N LEU A 124 9.24 9.29 -12.36
CA LEU A 124 9.04 8.46 -11.18
C LEU A 124 8.96 6.99 -11.60
N VAL A 125 9.76 6.13 -10.96
CA VAL A 125 9.79 4.68 -11.21
C VAL A 125 9.57 3.90 -9.93
N GLY A 126 8.97 2.71 -10.06
CA GLY A 126 8.79 1.78 -8.93
C GLY A 126 8.40 0.38 -9.41
N GLY A 127 8.79 -0.63 -8.66
CA GLY A 127 8.50 -2.02 -9.02
C GLY A 127 9.16 -3.00 -8.06
N GLU A 128 8.97 -4.29 -8.36
CA GLU A 128 9.58 -5.41 -7.63
C GLU A 128 9.91 -6.56 -8.59
N GLY A 129 10.99 -7.31 -8.27
CA GLY A 129 11.39 -8.54 -8.98
C GLY A 129 11.33 -9.78 -8.08
N PHE A 130 10.40 -9.83 -7.13
CA PHE A 130 10.41 -10.78 -6.02
C PHE A 130 10.08 -12.22 -6.44
N ALA A 131 9.34 -12.42 -7.53
CA ALA A 131 9.05 -13.76 -8.04
C ALA A 131 10.30 -14.41 -8.64
N SER A 132 11.08 -13.68 -9.44
CA SER A 132 12.34 -14.16 -9.99
C SER A 132 13.37 -14.43 -8.91
N VAL A 133 13.50 -13.53 -7.96
CA VAL A 133 14.38 -13.69 -6.80
C VAL A 133 14.03 -14.94 -5.99
N THR A 134 12.76 -15.13 -5.64
CA THR A 134 12.33 -16.32 -4.85
C THR A 134 12.60 -17.63 -5.60
N ARG A 135 12.40 -17.63 -6.93
CA ARG A 135 12.71 -18.81 -7.76
C ARG A 135 14.22 -19.08 -7.85
N ALA A 136 15.04 -18.02 -7.93
CA ALA A 136 16.49 -18.16 -7.93
C ALA A 136 17.00 -18.79 -6.64
N LEU A 137 16.52 -18.32 -5.50
CA LEU A 137 16.84 -18.90 -4.19
C LEU A 137 16.44 -20.37 -4.10
N ALA A 138 15.23 -20.72 -4.55
CA ALA A 138 14.75 -22.10 -4.53
C ALA A 138 15.59 -23.03 -5.42
N GLN A 139 16.30 -22.48 -6.41
CA GLN A 139 17.21 -23.18 -7.31
C GLN A 139 18.69 -23.11 -6.87
N GLY A 140 18.99 -22.42 -5.77
CA GLY A 140 20.36 -22.20 -5.29
C GLY A 140 21.20 -21.29 -6.19
N LEU A 141 20.57 -20.42 -7.00
CA LEU A 141 21.27 -19.48 -7.87
C LEU A 141 21.72 -18.26 -7.05
N ASP A 142 22.93 -17.80 -7.33
CA ASP A 142 23.45 -16.56 -6.78
C ASP A 142 22.90 -15.36 -7.56
N MET A 143 22.14 -14.50 -6.87
CA MET A 143 21.57 -13.25 -7.39
C MET A 143 22.23 -12.02 -6.75
N SER A 144 23.37 -12.18 -6.08
CA SER A 144 24.10 -11.09 -5.43
C SER A 144 24.58 -10.01 -6.41
N HIS A 145 24.67 -10.34 -7.71
CA HIS A 145 24.98 -9.40 -8.79
C HIS A 145 23.81 -8.44 -9.11
N TRP A 146 22.58 -8.69 -8.61
CA TRP A 146 21.47 -7.76 -8.70
C TRP A 146 21.58 -6.72 -7.59
N ASN A 147 22.61 -5.91 -7.67
CA ASN A 147 22.85 -4.82 -6.73
C ASN A 147 23.56 -3.67 -7.41
N ASP A 148 23.44 -2.49 -6.80
CA ASP A 148 24.24 -1.34 -7.12
C ASP A 148 24.41 -0.45 -5.89
N ARG A 149 25.62 0.07 -5.69
CA ARG A 149 26.00 0.92 -4.55
C ARG A 149 26.77 2.14 -5.05
N PRO A 150 26.09 3.02 -5.82
CA PRO A 150 26.74 4.21 -6.35
C PRO A 150 27.14 5.16 -5.23
N ASP A 151 28.21 5.94 -5.48
CA ASP A 151 28.66 6.99 -4.55
C ASP A 151 27.74 8.23 -4.55
N LYS A 152 26.70 8.24 -5.39
CA LYS A 152 25.71 9.31 -5.45
C LYS A 152 24.57 9.07 -4.48
N GLU A 153 24.29 10.05 -3.65
CA GLU A 153 23.14 10.04 -2.74
C GLU A 153 21.87 10.52 -3.45
N ALA A 154 20.72 10.03 -2.97
CA ALA A 154 19.41 10.54 -3.33
C ALA A 154 18.80 11.30 -2.14
N GLU A 155 18.01 12.32 -2.43
CA GLU A 155 17.17 12.98 -1.42
C GLU A 155 16.09 12.01 -0.96
N ILE A 156 16.03 11.73 0.35
CA ILE A 156 15.02 10.85 0.93
C ILE A 156 13.73 11.64 1.16
N ILE A 157 12.63 11.17 0.58
CA ILE A 157 11.31 11.79 0.75
C ILE A 157 10.42 10.89 1.61
N GLY A 158 9.82 11.46 2.66
CA GLY A 158 8.96 10.77 3.61
C GLY A 158 9.68 10.40 4.90
N ILE A 159 9.02 9.59 5.74
CA ILE A 159 9.49 9.24 7.08
C ILE A 159 10.01 7.80 7.08
N GLU A 160 11.30 7.64 7.39
CA GLU A 160 11.93 6.35 7.69
C GLU A 160 11.83 6.09 9.20
N LYS A 161 10.92 5.20 9.58
CA LYS A 161 10.71 4.81 10.97
C LYS A 161 10.17 3.37 10.97
N PRO A 162 10.59 2.50 11.92
CA PRO A 162 10.04 1.15 12.06
C PRO A 162 8.52 1.16 12.17
N GLY A 163 7.87 0.27 11.43
CA GLY A 163 6.39 0.17 11.39
C GLY A 163 5.78 -0.39 12.67
N VAL A 164 6.58 -1.07 13.49
CA VAL A 164 6.15 -1.73 14.73
C VAL A 164 7.09 -1.43 15.88
N MET A 165 6.58 -1.49 17.11
CA MET A 165 7.38 -1.50 18.33
C MET A 165 8.10 -2.85 18.53
N PRO A 166 9.18 -2.91 19.32
CA PRO A 166 9.86 -4.18 19.63
C PRO A 166 8.92 -5.25 20.17
N ILE A 167 7.99 -4.88 21.03
CA ILE A 167 7.00 -5.82 21.61
C ILE A 167 5.99 -6.31 20.57
N GLU A 168 5.54 -5.45 19.66
CA GLU A 168 4.68 -5.82 18.53
C GLU A 168 5.41 -6.78 17.60
N HIS A 169 6.68 -6.47 17.27
CA HIS A 169 7.54 -7.33 16.45
C HIS A 169 7.73 -8.72 17.11
N LYS A 170 8.04 -8.74 18.40
CA LYS A 170 8.22 -9.98 19.18
C LYS A 170 6.99 -10.89 19.11
N HIS A 171 5.78 -10.31 19.15
CA HIS A 171 4.52 -11.06 19.09
C HIS A 171 4.02 -11.30 17.66
N GLY A 172 4.85 -11.03 16.62
CA GLY A 172 4.56 -11.38 15.23
C GLY A 172 3.74 -10.37 14.45
N LEU A 173 3.50 -9.16 14.99
CA LEU A 173 2.75 -8.10 14.30
C LEU A 173 3.55 -7.39 13.20
N PHE A 174 4.83 -7.73 13.03
CA PHE A 174 5.61 -7.27 11.88
C PHE A 174 5.09 -7.83 10.53
N PHE A 175 4.42 -8.96 10.55
CA PHE A 175 3.89 -9.58 9.33
C PHE A 175 2.48 -9.05 9.04
N PRO A 176 2.24 -8.41 7.87
CA PRO A 176 0.92 -7.89 7.51
C PRO A 176 -0.21 -8.93 7.59
N VAL A 177 0.09 -10.19 7.26
CA VAL A 177 -0.86 -11.30 7.35
C VAL A 177 -1.34 -11.60 8.79
N ASN A 178 -0.63 -11.09 9.81
CA ASN A 178 -1.03 -11.18 11.21
C ASN A 178 -1.68 -9.89 11.72
N SER A 179 -1.29 -8.74 11.18
CA SER A 179 -1.73 -7.44 11.69
C SER A 179 -3.06 -6.98 11.08
N TYR A 180 -3.25 -7.18 9.78
CA TYR A 180 -4.51 -6.77 9.12
C TYR A 180 -5.74 -7.54 9.62
N PRO A 181 -5.67 -8.84 9.92
CA PRO A 181 -6.80 -9.52 10.55
C PRO A 181 -7.26 -8.94 11.89
N LEU A 182 -6.36 -8.28 12.64
CA LEU A 182 -6.75 -7.58 13.87
C LEU A 182 -7.70 -6.40 13.57
N PHE A 183 -7.41 -5.63 12.52
CA PHE A 183 -8.30 -4.56 12.09
C PHE A 183 -9.63 -5.10 11.60
N GLU A 184 -9.62 -6.22 10.84
CA GLU A 184 -10.82 -6.87 10.32
C GLU A 184 -11.73 -7.33 11.45
N ASN A 185 -11.20 -8.04 12.44
CA ASN A 185 -11.98 -8.50 13.58
C ASN A 185 -12.50 -7.34 14.44
N ALA A 186 -11.72 -6.27 14.61
CA ALA A 186 -12.18 -5.07 15.30
C ALA A 186 -13.30 -4.37 14.53
N LEU A 187 -13.20 -4.27 13.20
CA LEU A 187 -14.23 -3.69 12.35
C LEU A 187 -15.51 -4.53 12.37
N ARG A 188 -15.39 -5.85 12.21
CA ARG A 188 -16.52 -6.79 12.31
C ARG A 188 -17.29 -6.61 13.62
N ALA A 189 -16.57 -6.58 14.74
CA ALA A 189 -17.19 -6.41 16.06
C ALA A 189 -17.88 -5.05 16.21
N HIS A 190 -17.22 -3.97 15.75
CA HIS A 190 -17.82 -2.64 15.74
C HIS A 190 -19.12 -2.59 14.92
N LEU A 191 -19.22 -3.37 13.83
CA LEU A 191 -20.42 -3.49 13.00
C LEU A 191 -21.48 -4.42 13.61
N GLY A 192 -21.19 -5.11 14.71
CA GLY A 192 -22.09 -6.08 15.35
C GLY A 192 -22.38 -7.30 14.50
N ARG A 193 -21.47 -7.69 13.59
CA ARG A 193 -21.64 -8.82 12.69
C ARG A 193 -21.02 -10.09 13.27
N ASP A 194 -21.70 -11.23 13.08
CA ASP A 194 -21.05 -12.53 13.23
C ASP A 194 -20.04 -12.78 12.10
N MET A 195 -19.15 -13.76 12.28
CA MET A 195 -18.07 -14.03 11.34
C MET A 195 -18.59 -14.48 9.96
N ALA A 196 -19.62 -15.29 9.90
CA ALA A 196 -20.15 -15.82 8.64
C ALA A 196 -20.74 -14.69 7.78
N THR A 197 -21.61 -13.87 8.37
CA THR A 197 -22.20 -12.70 7.71
C THR A 197 -21.13 -11.70 7.27
N HIS A 198 -20.11 -11.49 8.10
CA HIS A 198 -19.03 -10.56 7.76
C HIS A 198 -18.20 -11.06 6.59
N MET A 199 -17.78 -12.32 6.61
CA MET A 199 -16.97 -12.89 5.52
C MET A 199 -17.75 -12.99 4.21
N GLU A 200 -19.07 -13.20 4.24
CA GLU A 200 -19.91 -13.09 3.04
C GLU A 200 -19.79 -11.68 2.41
N LYS A 201 -19.87 -10.61 3.23
CA LYS A 201 -19.68 -9.23 2.76
C LYS A 201 -18.27 -8.97 2.23
N VAL A 202 -17.25 -9.51 2.88
CA VAL A 202 -15.86 -9.45 2.39
C VAL A 202 -15.73 -10.12 1.02
N GLY A 203 -16.35 -11.28 0.82
CA GLY A 203 -16.39 -11.97 -0.47
C GLY A 203 -17.04 -11.11 -1.56
N GLN A 204 -18.23 -10.54 -1.27
CA GLN A 204 -18.95 -9.64 -2.17
C GLN A 204 -18.14 -8.37 -2.52
N LEU A 205 -17.41 -7.80 -1.56
CA LEU A 205 -16.53 -6.67 -1.75
C LEU A 205 -15.38 -6.99 -2.73
N MET A 206 -14.77 -8.19 -2.59
CA MET A 206 -13.55 -8.54 -3.31
C MET A 206 -13.80 -9.23 -4.67
N GLU A 207 -14.99 -9.74 -4.93
CA GLU A 207 -15.34 -10.38 -6.21
C GLU A 207 -15.10 -9.46 -7.42
N PRO A 208 -15.54 -8.18 -7.46
CA PRO A 208 -15.28 -7.27 -8.58
C PRO A 208 -13.79 -7.03 -8.85
N PHE A 209 -12.94 -7.12 -7.84
CA PHE A 209 -11.49 -7.01 -8.00
C PHE A 209 -10.94 -8.14 -8.86
N THR A 210 -11.44 -9.38 -8.68
CA THR A 210 -11.00 -10.53 -9.48
C THR A 210 -11.41 -10.39 -10.93
N THR A 211 -12.63 -9.92 -11.20
CA THR A 211 -13.16 -9.70 -12.56
C THR A 211 -12.32 -8.67 -13.31
N ILE A 212 -11.97 -7.56 -12.65
CA ILE A 212 -11.10 -6.52 -13.23
C ILE A 212 -9.69 -7.06 -13.47
N ALA A 213 -9.09 -7.76 -12.48
CA ALA A 213 -7.79 -8.38 -12.64
C ALA A 213 -7.75 -9.39 -13.79
N ALA A 214 -8.82 -10.16 -14.00
CA ALA A 214 -8.91 -11.15 -15.08
C ALA A 214 -8.83 -10.51 -16.46
N SER A 215 -9.34 -9.29 -16.61
CA SER A 215 -9.32 -8.53 -17.87
C SER A 215 -8.09 -7.65 -18.05
N HIS A 216 -7.30 -7.39 -17.00
CA HIS A 216 -6.15 -6.49 -17.07
C HIS A 216 -4.90 -7.20 -17.63
N PRO A 217 -4.29 -6.71 -18.73
CA PRO A 217 -3.24 -7.43 -19.45
C PRO A 217 -1.94 -7.62 -18.63
N GLN A 218 -1.66 -6.73 -17.67
CA GLN A 218 -0.50 -6.82 -16.78
C GLN A 218 -0.81 -7.48 -15.43
N SER A 219 -2.01 -8.04 -15.25
CA SER A 219 -2.35 -8.76 -14.02
C SER A 219 -1.47 -10.00 -13.83
N TRP A 220 -1.03 -10.22 -12.58
CA TRP A 220 -0.25 -11.40 -12.23
C TRP A 220 -1.11 -12.67 -12.19
N PHE A 221 -2.32 -12.57 -11.62
CA PHE A 221 -3.30 -13.65 -11.52
C PHE A 221 -4.60 -13.28 -12.23
N PRO A 222 -4.66 -13.38 -13.57
CA PRO A 222 -5.85 -13.04 -14.34
C PRO A 222 -6.92 -14.15 -14.23
N THR A 223 -7.43 -14.39 -13.01
CA THR A 223 -8.41 -15.43 -12.72
C THR A 223 -9.61 -14.81 -12.01
N GLU A 224 -10.77 -14.90 -12.63
CA GLU A 224 -12.03 -14.50 -12.02
C GLU A 224 -12.48 -15.53 -10.98
N ARG A 225 -12.94 -15.06 -9.80
CA ARG A 225 -13.43 -15.87 -8.68
C ARG A 225 -14.67 -15.26 -8.11
N GLY A 226 -15.65 -16.11 -7.79
CA GLY A 226 -16.89 -15.68 -7.11
C GLY A 226 -16.66 -15.40 -5.61
N ALA A 227 -17.57 -14.64 -5.02
CA ALA A 227 -17.52 -14.23 -3.62
C ALA A 227 -17.35 -15.41 -2.64
N GLU A 228 -18.11 -16.50 -2.84
CA GLU A 228 -18.04 -17.69 -2.01
C GLU A 228 -16.68 -18.41 -2.12
N GLU A 229 -16.09 -18.50 -3.33
CA GLU A 229 -14.78 -19.11 -3.54
C GLU A 229 -13.68 -18.35 -2.78
N LEU A 230 -13.78 -17.02 -2.74
CA LEU A 230 -12.78 -16.16 -2.09
C LEU A 230 -12.70 -16.39 -0.58
N VAL A 231 -13.82 -16.70 0.07
CA VAL A 231 -13.89 -16.84 1.53
C VAL A 231 -13.92 -18.29 2.01
N THR A 232 -14.17 -19.24 1.11
CA THR A 232 -14.21 -20.67 1.47
C THR A 232 -12.80 -21.23 1.65
N VAL A 233 -12.56 -21.83 2.81
CA VAL A 233 -11.27 -22.46 3.12
C VAL A 233 -11.18 -23.83 2.43
N THR A 234 -10.16 -24.01 1.60
CA THR A 234 -9.83 -25.25 0.89
C THR A 234 -8.32 -25.48 0.93
N ASP A 235 -7.83 -26.59 0.38
CA ASP A 235 -6.40 -26.85 0.25
C ASP A 235 -5.69 -25.78 -0.59
N ASP A 236 -6.33 -25.29 -1.65
CA ASP A 236 -5.80 -24.22 -2.50
C ASP A 236 -5.97 -22.83 -1.87
N ASN A 237 -7.01 -22.64 -1.07
CA ASN A 237 -7.37 -21.41 -0.37
C ASN A 237 -7.29 -21.60 1.16
N ARG A 238 -6.16 -22.09 1.66
CA ARG A 238 -5.95 -22.34 3.08
C ARG A 238 -5.97 -21.05 3.90
N LEU A 239 -6.28 -21.14 5.18
CA LEU A 239 -6.12 -20.03 6.12
C LEU A 239 -4.66 -19.56 6.18
N VAL A 240 -4.47 -18.25 6.30
CA VAL A 240 -3.18 -17.58 6.49
C VAL A 240 -3.14 -16.84 7.81
N GLY A 241 -4.03 -15.89 8.02
CA GLY A 241 -4.28 -15.20 9.29
C GLY A 241 -5.79 -15.06 9.46
N TYR A 242 -6.38 -15.76 10.43
CA TYR A 242 -7.83 -15.74 10.64
C TYR A 242 -8.38 -14.32 10.82
N PRO A 243 -9.41 -13.89 10.04
CA PRO A 243 -10.32 -14.74 9.27
C PRO A 243 -9.94 -14.95 7.79
N TYR A 244 -8.77 -14.51 7.31
CA TYR A 244 -8.43 -14.50 5.89
C TYR A 244 -7.85 -15.82 5.36
N PRO A 245 -8.53 -16.47 4.41
CA PRO A 245 -7.88 -17.46 3.55
C PRO A 245 -6.96 -16.77 2.54
N LYS A 246 -6.12 -17.56 1.86
CA LYS A 246 -5.02 -17.13 0.98
C LYS A 246 -5.45 -16.14 -0.10
N TYR A 247 -6.64 -16.31 -0.70
CA TYR A 247 -7.10 -15.45 -1.81
C TYR A 247 -7.46 -14.03 -1.38
N LEU A 248 -7.57 -13.74 -0.11
CA LEU A 248 -7.80 -12.41 0.44
C LEU A 248 -6.53 -11.69 0.92
N ASN A 249 -5.35 -12.24 0.61
CA ASN A 249 -4.08 -11.65 1.00
C ASN A 249 -3.33 -11.09 -0.21
N SER A 250 -2.69 -9.95 -0.05
CA SER A 250 -1.78 -9.39 -1.07
C SER A 250 -0.69 -10.39 -1.47
N VAL A 251 -0.38 -10.45 -2.77
CA VAL A 251 0.65 -11.33 -3.30
C VAL A 251 1.90 -10.54 -3.68
N ILE A 252 2.94 -10.68 -2.87
CA ILE A 252 4.23 -10.00 -3.06
C ILE A 252 5.15 -10.72 -4.06
N ARG A 253 4.97 -12.03 -4.30
CA ARG A 253 5.82 -12.80 -5.21
C ARG A 253 5.45 -12.57 -6.67
N ILE A 254 5.74 -11.36 -7.14
CA ILE A 254 5.48 -10.88 -8.51
C ILE A 254 6.74 -10.21 -9.06
N ASP A 255 6.78 -10.01 -10.38
CA ASP A 255 7.77 -9.19 -11.07
C ASP A 255 7.00 -8.16 -11.92
N GLN A 256 6.82 -6.97 -11.39
CA GLN A 256 6.08 -5.87 -12.00
C GLN A 256 6.79 -4.55 -11.74
N ALA A 257 6.70 -3.63 -12.71
CA ALA A 257 7.19 -2.26 -12.55
C ALA A 257 6.30 -1.27 -13.27
N ALA A 258 6.26 -0.04 -12.78
CA ALA A 258 5.61 1.09 -13.42
C ALA A 258 6.49 2.33 -13.41
N ALA A 259 6.19 3.25 -14.31
CA ALA A 259 6.80 4.57 -14.38
C ALA A 259 5.78 5.61 -14.81
N VAL A 260 5.97 6.85 -14.32
CA VAL A 260 5.17 8.01 -14.72
C VAL A 260 6.11 9.18 -15.04
N VAL A 261 5.79 9.91 -16.11
CA VAL A 261 6.47 11.16 -16.48
C VAL A 261 5.57 12.32 -16.13
N MET A 262 6.11 13.30 -15.42
CA MET A 262 5.40 14.51 -14.96
C MET A 262 6.12 15.77 -15.43
N THR A 263 5.35 16.80 -15.74
CA THR A 263 5.87 18.13 -16.09
C THR A 263 4.80 19.20 -15.84
N SER A 264 5.08 20.45 -16.18
CA SER A 264 4.08 21.52 -16.17
C SER A 264 3.34 21.64 -17.50
N VAL A 265 2.14 22.23 -17.47
CA VAL A 265 1.36 22.59 -18.68
C VAL A 265 2.20 23.42 -19.65
N GLY A 266 2.95 24.40 -19.14
CA GLY A 266 3.83 25.25 -19.97
C GLY A 266 4.88 24.43 -20.69
N LYS A 267 5.63 23.61 -19.97
CA LYS A 267 6.67 22.77 -20.54
C LYS A 267 6.11 21.75 -21.54
N ALA A 268 4.96 21.14 -21.26
CA ALA A 268 4.32 20.20 -22.17
C ALA A 268 3.91 20.87 -23.49
N ARG A 269 3.41 22.11 -23.45
CA ARG A 269 3.10 22.91 -24.65
C ARG A 269 4.36 23.26 -25.44
N ASP A 270 5.41 23.70 -24.77
CA ASP A 270 6.69 24.05 -25.41
C ASP A 270 7.29 22.82 -26.13
N MET A 271 7.06 21.63 -25.60
CA MET A 271 7.50 20.37 -26.19
C MET A 271 6.54 19.79 -27.22
N GLY A 272 5.39 20.41 -27.44
CA GLY A 272 4.37 19.93 -28.39
C GLY A 272 3.74 18.61 -28.00
N ILE A 273 3.62 18.31 -26.70
CA ILE A 273 2.94 17.10 -26.22
C ILE A 273 1.43 17.31 -26.36
N ASP A 274 0.78 16.38 -27.03
CA ASP A 274 -0.67 16.43 -27.29
C ASP A 274 -1.47 16.48 -25.98
N GLU A 275 -2.42 17.43 -25.88
CA GLU A 275 -3.23 17.63 -24.68
C GLU A 275 -4.10 16.40 -24.35
N SER A 276 -4.40 15.53 -25.31
CA SER A 276 -5.10 14.26 -25.07
C SER A 276 -4.33 13.28 -24.18
N ARG A 277 -3.02 13.49 -24.01
CA ARG A 277 -2.16 12.70 -23.14
C ARG A 277 -2.07 13.25 -21.71
N TRP A 278 -2.62 14.43 -21.45
CA TRP A 278 -2.49 15.07 -20.15
C TRP A 278 -3.51 14.53 -19.16
N VAL A 279 -3.00 14.21 -17.97
CA VAL A 279 -3.83 13.92 -16.80
C VAL A 279 -3.39 14.87 -15.69
N PHE A 280 -4.35 15.62 -15.17
CA PHE A 280 -4.13 16.58 -14.09
C PHE A 280 -4.26 15.89 -12.73
N LEU A 281 -3.41 16.28 -11.79
CA LEU A 281 -3.61 16.02 -10.37
C LEU A 281 -4.45 17.16 -9.80
N ASN A 282 -5.77 16.95 -9.69
CA ASN A 282 -6.72 17.99 -9.29
C ASN A 282 -6.76 18.22 -7.78
N GLY A 283 -6.43 17.20 -7.00
CA GLY A 283 -6.35 17.28 -5.56
C GLY A 283 -5.45 16.18 -5.00
N CYS A 284 -4.79 16.44 -3.90
CA CYS A 284 -3.96 15.46 -3.26
C CYS A 284 -3.76 15.78 -1.77
N ALA A 285 -3.51 14.74 -0.99
CA ALA A 285 -3.12 14.86 0.41
C ALA A 285 -2.38 13.61 0.87
N GLU A 286 -1.70 13.74 2.02
CA GLU A 286 -1.06 12.63 2.70
C GLU A 286 -1.06 12.87 4.20
N ALA A 287 -1.13 11.80 4.98
CA ALA A 287 -1.05 11.84 6.44
C ALA A 287 -0.67 10.45 6.99
N ASN A 288 -0.18 10.45 8.23
CA ASN A 288 0.06 9.22 8.96
C ASN A 288 -0.87 9.16 10.15
N ASP A 289 -1.46 7.98 10.39
CA ASP A 289 -2.18 7.69 11.63
C ASP A 289 -1.24 7.63 12.84
N ILE A 290 -1.79 7.46 14.04
CA ILE A 290 -0.99 7.07 15.19
C ILE A 290 -0.16 5.87 14.78
N TRP A 291 1.17 5.99 14.89
CA TRP A 291 2.10 5.17 14.12
C TRP A 291 2.02 3.68 14.44
N HIS A 292 2.03 3.32 15.72
CA HIS A 292 2.01 1.93 16.15
C HIS A 292 0.57 1.43 16.42
N ILE A 293 0.30 0.19 16.08
CA ILE A 293 -1.03 -0.43 16.21
C ILE A 293 -1.51 -0.38 17.67
N SER A 294 -0.62 -0.74 18.59
CA SER A 294 -0.95 -0.84 20.01
C SER A 294 -1.20 0.50 20.71
N GLU A 295 -0.79 1.63 20.10
CA GLU A 295 -1.07 2.96 20.62
C GLU A 295 -2.41 3.54 20.15
N ARG A 296 -3.10 2.92 19.15
CA ARG A 296 -4.33 3.47 18.55
C ARG A 296 -5.53 3.25 19.45
N PRO A 297 -6.34 4.26 19.73
CA PRO A 297 -7.59 4.08 20.49
C PRO A 297 -8.52 3.06 19.84
N ASP A 298 -8.72 3.19 18.53
CA ASP A 298 -9.60 2.33 17.73
C ASP A 298 -8.80 1.57 16.67
N LEU A 299 -9.08 0.28 16.51
CA LEU A 299 -8.46 -0.55 15.47
C LEU A 299 -9.31 -0.64 14.19
N HIS A 300 -10.55 -0.15 14.22
CA HIS A 300 -11.51 -0.19 13.11
C HIS A 300 -11.62 1.13 12.35
N ARG A 301 -10.73 2.10 12.62
CA ARG A 301 -10.76 3.45 12.06
C ARG A 301 -9.39 3.92 11.60
N SER A 302 -9.40 4.92 10.71
CA SER A 302 -8.23 5.66 10.25
C SER A 302 -8.55 7.15 10.14
N PRO A 303 -8.34 7.94 11.18
CA PRO A 303 -8.49 9.41 11.12
C PRO A 303 -7.65 10.06 10.02
N ALA A 304 -6.49 9.49 9.70
CA ALA A 304 -5.64 9.97 8.62
C ALA A 304 -6.29 9.78 7.25
N MET A 305 -6.91 8.63 6.97
CA MET A 305 -7.66 8.41 5.72
C MET A 305 -8.80 9.41 5.57
N LYS A 306 -9.55 9.65 6.64
CA LYS A 306 -10.65 10.63 6.64
C LYS A 306 -10.15 12.03 6.30
N GLY A 307 -9.20 12.54 7.10
CA GLY A 307 -8.68 13.89 6.91
C GLY A 307 -7.99 14.09 5.56
N MET A 308 -7.27 13.08 5.08
CA MET A 308 -6.64 13.08 3.77
C MET A 308 -7.67 13.19 2.63
N ALA A 309 -8.75 12.42 2.69
CA ALA A 309 -9.81 12.48 1.69
C ALA A 309 -10.52 13.84 1.70
N GLU A 310 -10.87 14.36 2.88
CA GLU A 310 -11.47 15.69 3.03
C GLU A 310 -10.55 16.78 2.46
N THR A 311 -9.25 16.74 2.76
CA THR A 311 -8.27 17.72 2.26
C THR A 311 -8.14 17.67 0.73
N ALA A 312 -7.99 16.48 0.15
CA ALA A 312 -7.84 16.34 -1.30
C ALA A 312 -9.11 16.71 -2.07
N LEU A 313 -10.29 16.29 -1.58
CA LEU A 313 -11.58 16.62 -2.20
C LEU A 313 -11.84 18.13 -2.13
N ASN A 314 -11.55 18.77 -1.00
CA ASN A 314 -11.65 20.23 -0.88
C ASN A 314 -10.71 20.97 -1.85
N MET A 315 -9.47 20.51 -2.01
CA MET A 315 -8.51 21.07 -2.97
C MET A 315 -9.07 21.00 -4.40
N ALA A 316 -9.70 19.89 -4.78
CA ALA A 316 -10.27 19.69 -6.11
C ALA A 316 -11.63 20.37 -6.31
N GLY A 317 -12.30 20.82 -5.22
CA GLY A 317 -13.69 21.26 -5.27
C GLY A 317 -14.68 20.14 -5.59
N TRP A 318 -14.35 18.89 -5.24
CA TRP A 318 -15.14 17.69 -5.54
C TRP A 318 -15.72 17.08 -4.25
N THR A 319 -16.72 16.24 -4.46
CA THR A 319 -17.26 15.34 -3.44
C THR A 319 -16.99 13.89 -3.81
N ILE A 320 -17.18 12.96 -2.90
CA ILE A 320 -17.01 11.53 -3.19
C ILE A 320 -17.98 11.02 -4.28
N ALA A 321 -19.15 11.66 -4.41
CA ALA A 321 -20.13 11.35 -5.45
C ALA A 321 -19.67 11.74 -6.86
N ASP A 322 -18.72 12.67 -6.96
CA ASP A 322 -18.14 13.13 -8.24
C ASP A 322 -17.08 12.19 -8.81
N ILE A 323 -16.62 11.20 -8.03
CA ILE A 323 -15.58 10.26 -8.46
C ILE A 323 -16.22 9.17 -9.32
N ASP A 324 -15.71 8.97 -10.54
CA ASP A 324 -16.18 7.92 -11.45
C ASP A 324 -15.41 6.61 -11.27
N TYR A 325 -14.10 6.70 -10.97
CA TYR A 325 -13.20 5.56 -10.87
C TYR A 325 -12.39 5.60 -9.59
N PHE A 326 -12.34 4.46 -8.90
CA PHE A 326 -11.50 4.27 -7.72
C PHE A 326 -10.36 3.28 -8.00
N ASP A 327 -9.23 3.49 -7.35
CA ASP A 327 -8.29 2.43 -7.02
C ASP A 327 -7.90 2.61 -5.54
N LEU A 328 -8.68 1.97 -4.67
CA LEU A 328 -8.43 1.95 -3.25
C LEU A 328 -7.38 0.88 -2.92
N TYR A 329 -6.40 1.24 -2.11
CA TYR A 329 -5.31 0.33 -1.76
C TYR A 329 -5.83 -0.90 -1.02
N SER A 330 -5.70 -2.06 -1.65
CA SER A 330 -6.39 -3.29 -1.29
C SER A 330 -5.44 -4.42 -0.89
N CYS A 331 -4.44 -4.12 -0.03
CA CYS A 331 -3.54 -5.17 0.45
C CYS A 331 -4.28 -6.28 1.21
N PHE A 332 -5.36 -5.93 1.90
CA PHE A 332 -6.32 -6.80 2.57
C PHE A 332 -7.71 -6.16 2.48
N PRO A 333 -8.81 -6.94 2.58
CA PRO A 333 -10.16 -6.40 2.50
C PRO A 333 -10.42 -5.25 3.46
N VAL A 334 -10.03 -5.35 4.73
CA VAL A 334 -10.23 -4.30 5.73
C VAL A 334 -9.62 -2.95 5.33
N ALA A 335 -8.55 -2.93 4.53
CA ALA A 335 -7.99 -1.67 4.06
C ALA A 335 -8.97 -0.93 3.14
N VAL A 336 -9.74 -1.66 2.31
CA VAL A 336 -10.80 -1.11 1.45
C VAL A 336 -12.02 -0.73 2.30
N GLU A 337 -12.43 -1.58 3.23
CA GLU A 337 -13.60 -1.33 4.10
C GLU A 337 -13.42 -0.08 4.96
N VAL A 338 -12.24 0.06 5.61
CA VAL A 338 -11.91 1.26 6.40
C VAL A 338 -11.85 2.49 5.48
N ALA A 339 -11.23 2.40 4.30
CA ALA A 339 -11.19 3.51 3.35
C ALA A 339 -12.61 3.95 2.94
N CYS A 340 -13.48 3.02 2.57
CA CYS A 340 -14.86 3.34 2.22
C CYS A 340 -15.60 4.05 3.37
N ARG A 341 -15.49 3.54 4.58
CA ARG A 341 -16.14 4.13 5.76
C ARG A 341 -15.62 5.52 6.10
N GLU A 342 -14.30 5.71 6.11
CA GLU A 342 -13.70 7.02 6.44
C GLU A 342 -13.94 8.07 5.35
N MET A 343 -14.10 7.65 4.10
CA MET A 343 -14.38 8.52 2.95
C MET A 343 -15.87 8.71 2.66
N GLY A 344 -16.75 8.04 3.42
CA GLY A 344 -18.21 8.14 3.22
C GLY A 344 -18.71 7.45 1.95
N ILE A 345 -18.01 6.41 1.49
CA ILE A 345 -18.44 5.54 0.39
C ILE A 345 -19.38 4.48 0.96
N ALA A 346 -20.55 4.29 0.37
CA ALA A 346 -21.50 3.29 0.81
C ALA A 346 -20.97 1.87 0.56
N GLU A 347 -21.31 0.93 1.43
CA GLU A 347 -20.88 -0.46 1.32
C GLU A 347 -21.44 -1.14 0.05
N ASP A 348 -22.59 -0.68 -0.43
CA ASP A 348 -23.28 -1.12 -1.65
C ASP A 348 -23.10 -0.18 -2.83
N ASP A 349 -22.05 0.66 -2.81
CA ASP A 349 -21.74 1.55 -3.92
C ASP A 349 -21.47 0.72 -5.19
N PRO A 350 -22.18 1.02 -6.31
CA PRO A 350 -22.07 0.22 -7.52
C PRO A 350 -20.74 0.40 -8.29
N ARG A 351 -19.93 1.40 -7.92
CA ARG A 351 -18.64 1.66 -8.58
C ARG A 351 -17.61 0.66 -8.10
N PRO A 352 -16.86 -0.01 -8.99
CA PRO A 352 -15.73 -0.84 -8.57
C PRO A 352 -14.67 -0.02 -7.82
N PHE A 353 -14.13 -0.57 -6.74
CA PHE A 353 -13.12 0.11 -5.92
C PHE A 353 -11.68 -0.09 -6.42
N THR A 354 -11.53 -0.58 -7.64
CA THR A 354 -10.23 -0.76 -8.31
C THR A 354 -10.33 -0.56 -9.82
N VAL A 355 -9.24 -0.11 -10.44
CA VAL A 355 -9.06 -0.11 -11.89
C VAL A 355 -8.02 -1.14 -12.34
N THR A 356 -7.22 -1.66 -11.40
CA THR A 356 -6.19 -2.68 -11.66
C THR A 356 -6.68 -4.10 -11.38
N GLY A 357 -7.49 -4.29 -10.35
CA GLY A 357 -7.87 -5.58 -9.77
C GLY A 357 -7.27 -5.84 -8.39
N GLY A 358 -6.50 -4.89 -7.83
CA GLY A 358 -6.00 -4.92 -6.44
C GLY A 358 -4.82 -5.84 -6.19
N LEU A 359 -4.18 -5.64 -5.03
CA LEU A 359 -2.94 -6.32 -4.66
C LEU A 359 -3.04 -7.86 -4.57
N PRO A 360 -4.20 -8.46 -4.19
CA PRO A 360 -4.30 -9.93 -4.14
C PRO A 360 -4.33 -10.59 -5.54
N TYR A 361 -4.81 -9.88 -6.57
CA TYR A 361 -5.07 -10.48 -7.89
C TYR A 361 -4.25 -9.84 -9.01
N PHE A 362 -4.22 -8.51 -9.10
CA PHE A 362 -3.34 -7.82 -10.03
C PHE A 362 -1.87 -8.04 -9.67
N GLY A 363 -1.52 -7.96 -8.39
CA GLY A 363 -0.19 -8.15 -7.85
C GLY A 363 0.20 -7.04 -6.88
N GLY A 364 0.80 -7.42 -5.76
CA GLY A 364 1.27 -6.53 -4.71
C GLY A 364 2.76 -6.25 -4.86
N ALA A 365 3.13 -5.28 -5.69
CA ALA A 365 4.52 -4.93 -5.99
C ALA A 365 5.20 -4.16 -4.84
N GLY A 366 5.25 -4.76 -3.66
CA GLY A 366 5.92 -4.19 -2.50
C GLY A 366 5.44 -2.77 -2.19
N ASN A 367 6.35 -1.81 -2.21
CA ASN A 367 6.02 -0.41 -2.02
C ASN A 367 5.43 0.27 -3.27
N ALA A 368 5.48 -0.36 -4.46
CA ALA A 368 5.25 0.33 -5.73
C ALA A 368 3.84 0.19 -6.32
N TYR A 369 2.93 -0.59 -5.72
CA TYR A 369 1.62 -0.88 -6.29
C TYR A 369 0.83 0.39 -6.70
N THR A 370 0.81 1.42 -5.87
CA THR A 370 0.05 2.65 -6.18
C THR A 370 0.55 3.35 -7.46
N LEU A 371 1.82 3.16 -7.86
CA LEU A 371 2.28 3.69 -9.15
C LEU A 371 1.65 2.95 -10.33
N MET A 372 1.40 1.65 -10.20
CA MET A 372 0.68 0.84 -11.19
C MET A 372 -0.79 1.24 -11.27
N SER A 373 -1.39 1.53 -10.12
CA SER A 373 -2.73 2.08 -9.98
C SER A 373 -2.85 3.42 -10.75
N VAL A 374 -1.93 4.36 -10.51
CA VAL A 374 -1.92 5.65 -11.21
C VAL A 374 -1.70 5.49 -12.71
N ALA A 375 -0.76 4.63 -13.15
CA ALA A 375 -0.55 4.37 -14.57
C ALA A 375 -1.81 3.83 -15.26
N THR A 376 -2.50 2.87 -14.63
CA THR A 376 -3.77 2.33 -15.13
C THR A 376 -4.89 3.38 -15.11
N MET A 377 -4.95 4.22 -14.07
CA MET A 377 -5.92 5.32 -13.97
C MET A 377 -5.71 6.35 -15.08
N MET A 378 -4.47 6.68 -15.42
CA MET A 378 -4.17 7.59 -16.54
C MET A 378 -4.77 7.07 -17.86
N ASP A 379 -4.56 5.80 -18.19
CA ASP A 379 -5.12 5.17 -19.38
C ASP A 379 -6.66 5.20 -19.38
N LYS A 380 -7.24 4.88 -18.21
CA LYS A 380 -8.70 4.89 -18.02
C LYS A 380 -9.31 6.27 -18.23
N LEU A 381 -8.69 7.33 -17.69
CA LEU A 381 -9.15 8.71 -17.80
C LEU A 381 -8.97 9.26 -19.23
N ARG A 382 -7.85 8.95 -19.89
CA ARG A 382 -7.62 9.32 -21.29
C ARG A 382 -8.61 8.68 -22.25
N ALA A 383 -8.99 7.41 -22.00
CA ALA A 383 -10.04 6.73 -22.76
C ALA A 383 -11.44 7.28 -22.47
N ASN A 384 -11.63 8.02 -21.37
CA ASN A 384 -12.90 8.58 -20.93
C ASN A 384 -12.73 10.05 -20.47
N PRO A 385 -12.46 10.99 -21.38
CA PRO A 385 -12.19 12.38 -21.03
C PRO A 385 -13.31 13.01 -20.19
N GLY A 386 -12.91 13.83 -19.21
CA GLY A 386 -13.82 14.51 -18.29
C GLY A 386 -14.24 13.68 -17.09
N LYS A 387 -13.92 12.37 -17.04
CA LYS A 387 -14.12 11.52 -15.87
C LYS A 387 -13.10 11.84 -14.77
N ARG A 388 -13.45 11.48 -13.53
CA ARG A 388 -12.69 11.74 -12.30
C ARG A 388 -12.27 10.45 -11.65
N GLY A 389 -10.98 10.35 -11.31
CA GLY A 389 -10.39 9.16 -10.67
C GLY A 389 -9.79 9.47 -9.31
N MET A 390 -9.81 8.49 -8.42
CA MET A 390 -9.16 8.54 -7.12
C MET A 390 -8.24 7.34 -6.97
N CYS A 391 -6.97 7.58 -6.65
CA CYS A 391 -6.01 6.54 -6.26
C CYS A 391 -5.57 6.76 -4.82
N THR A 392 -5.52 5.69 -4.02
CA THR A 392 -5.00 5.74 -2.65
C THR A 392 -3.78 4.85 -2.48
N GLY A 393 -2.88 5.25 -1.59
CA GLY A 393 -1.74 4.46 -1.16
C GLY A 393 -1.75 4.24 0.34
N ASN A 394 -1.33 3.06 0.79
CA ASN A 394 -1.28 2.69 2.20
C ASN A 394 0.04 1.98 2.51
N GLY A 395 0.74 2.43 3.53
CA GLY A 395 2.00 1.87 4.00
C GLY A 395 1.94 1.40 5.43
N TRP A 396 2.79 0.42 5.77
CA TRP A 396 2.80 -0.29 7.04
C TRP A 396 1.41 -0.90 7.34
N PHE A 397 0.87 -0.66 8.51
CA PHE A 397 -0.33 -1.31 9.04
C PHE A 397 -1.46 -0.28 9.17
N LEU A 398 -2.05 0.17 8.06
CA LEU A 398 -2.95 1.33 8.01
C LEU A 398 -2.32 2.55 8.70
N THR A 399 -1.01 2.79 8.45
CA THR A 399 -0.25 3.82 9.16
C THR A 399 0.01 5.03 8.29
N LYS A 400 0.53 4.82 7.08
CA LYS A 400 0.96 5.88 6.16
C LYS A 400 -0.01 5.93 4.99
N HIS A 401 -0.58 7.09 4.71
CA HIS A 401 -1.57 7.24 3.66
C HIS A 401 -1.21 8.37 2.71
N ALA A 402 -1.53 8.19 1.43
CA ALA A 402 -1.47 9.22 0.41
C ALA A 402 -2.62 9.02 -0.59
N LEU A 403 -3.14 10.12 -1.14
CA LEU A 403 -4.26 10.14 -2.07
C LEU A 403 -4.02 11.14 -3.20
N GLY A 404 -4.41 10.77 -4.41
CA GLY A 404 -4.46 11.63 -5.58
C GLY A 404 -5.81 11.57 -6.27
N LEU A 405 -6.30 12.74 -6.68
CA LEU A 405 -7.50 12.93 -7.48
C LEU A 405 -7.10 13.36 -8.89
N TYR A 406 -7.57 12.64 -9.89
CA TYR A 406 -7.11 12.76 -11.25
C TYR A 406 -8.26 13.02 -12.24
N SER A 407 -8.00 13.82 -13.27
CA SER A 407 -8.90 14.01 -14.41
C SER A 407 -8.14 14.51 -15.64
N THR A 408 -8.71 14.38 -16.82
CA THR A 408 -8.24 15.08 -18.03
C THR A 408 -8.69 16.54 -18.06
N THR A 409 -9.54 16.96 -17.13
CA THR A 409 -9.97 18.37 -16.98
C THR A 409 -9.03 19.09 -16.01
N PRO A 410 -8.50 20.27 -16.37
CA PRO A 410 -7.61 21.01 -15.48
C PRO A 410 -8.32 21.45 -14.19
N PRO A 411 -7.58 21.61 -13.08
CA PRO A 411 -8.11 22.20 -11.86
C PRO A 411 -8.51 23.67 -12.07
N GLU A 412 -9.44 24.15 -11.26
CA GLU A 412 -9.78 25.56 -11.21
C GLU A 412 -8.71 26.34 -10.43
N GLY A 413 -8.27 27.47 -10.99
CA GLY A 413 -7.27 28.33 -10.35
C GLY A 413 -5.84 27.82 -10.38
N ASP A 414 -5.03 28.33 -9.47
CA ASP A 414 -3.63 27.93 -9.32
C ASP A 414 -3.52 26.64 -8.51
N TRP A 415 -2.67 25.72 -8.97
CA TRP A 415 -2.44 24.48 -8.24
C TRP A 415 -1.60 24.75 -6.98
N ALA A 416 -2.17 24.43 -5.81
CA ALA A 416 -1.47 24.50 -4.54
C ALA A 416 -2.12 23.51 -3.56
N ARG A 417 -1.32 22.70 -2.89
CA ARG A 417 -1.81 21.79 -1.83
C ARG A 417 -1.67 22.40 -0.44
N GLU A 418 -2.54 21.99 0.47
CA GLU A 418 -2.36 22.32 1.89
C GLU A 418 -1.05 21.71 2.42
N PRO A 419 -0.26 22.43 3.22
CA PRO A 419 0.94 21.84 3.84
C PRO A 419 0.60 20.60 4.65
N VAL A 420 1.35 19.52 4.43
CA VAL A 420 1.15 18.22 5.12
C VAL A 420 1.11 18.35 6.64
N SER A 421 1.86 19.31 7.20
CA SER A 421 1.92 19.58 8.63
C SER A 421 0.59 20.01 9.25
N VAL A 422 -0.34 20.57 8.47
CA VAL A 422 -1.65 21.02 8.98
C VAL A 422 -2.50 19.83 9.39
N LEU A 423 -2.72 18.88 8.49
CA LEU A 423 -3.48 17.67 8.81
C LEU A 423 -2.71 16.79 9.81
N GLN A 424 -1.41 16.60 9.60
CA GLN A 424 -0.59 15.77 10.49
C GLN A 424 -0.56 16.32 11.92
N GLY A 425 -0.56 17.64 12.08
CA GLY A 425 -0.63 18.28 13.39
C GLY A 425 -1.92 17.93 14.15
N LYS A 426 -3.07 17.88 13.47
CA LYS A 426 -4.35 17.45 14.05
C LYS A 426 -4.30 16.01 14.53
N ILE A 427 -3.72 15.10 13.72
CA ILE A 427 -3.60 13.69 14.07
C ILE A 427 -2.62 13.47 15.23
N ASN A 428 -1.49 14.17 15.22
CA ASN A 428 -0.48 14.06 16.28
C ASN A 428 -1.00 14.54 17.64
N ALA A 429 -2.02 15.42 17.66
CA ALA A 429 -2.69 15.90 18.88
C ALA A 429 -3.75 14.92 19.41
N MET A 430 -4.07 13.84 18.69
CA MET A 430 -5.04 12.85 19.16
C MET A 430 -4.49 12.06 20.35
N PRO A 431 -5.36 11.64 21.28
CA PRO A 431 -4.96 10.81 22.41
C PRO A 431 -4.43 9.46 21.92
N LYS A 432 -3.40 8.96 22.60
CA LYS A 432 -2.81 7.64 22.38
C LYS A 432 -3.04 6.77 23.61
N LEU A 433 -3.12 5.46 23.39
CA LEU A 433 -3.15 4.50 24.47
C LEU A 433 -1.74 4.21 24.99
N GLU A 434 -1.62 4.02 26.28
CA GLU A 434 -0.42 3.51 26.89
C GLU A 434 -0.36 1.98 26.73
N LEU A 435 0.83 1.47 26.42
CA LEU A 435 1.09 0.06 26.30
C LEU A 435 1.73 -0.49 27.60
N ASP A 436 1.24 -1.62 28.07
CA ASP A 436 1.91 -2.44 29.07
C ASP A 436 2.73 -3.51 28.35
N GLU A 437 4.05 -3.38 28.38
CA GLU A 437 4.95 -4.32 27.72
C GLU A 437 5.12 -5.66 28.47
N ASN A 438 4.82 -5.68 29.77
CA ASN A 438 4.93 -6.86 30.63
C ASN A 438 3.64 -7.05 31.45
N PRO A 439 2.49 -7.23 30.82
CA PRO A 439 1.20 -7.26 31.49
C PRO A 439 1.10 -8.45 32.45
N THR A 440 0.62 -8.16 33.66
CA THR A 440 0.28 -9.17 34.67
C THR A 440 -1.09 -8.88 35.25
N GLY A 441 -1.88 -9.91 35.55
CA GLY A 441 -3.22 -9.74 36.09
C GLY A 441 -4.32 -10.01 35.10
N THR A 442 -5.47 -9.33 35.23
CA THR A 442 -6.65 -9.59 34.40
C THR A 442 -6.75 -8.59 33.24
N GLY A 443 -7.14 -9.09 32.07
CA GLY A 443 -7.44 -8.27 30.90
C GLY A 443 -8.56 -8.87 30.06
N HIS A 444 -8.94 -8.16 28.99
CA HIS A 444 -9.89 -8.64 27.99
C HIS A 444 -9.37 -8.38 26.57
N ILE A 445 -9.83 -9.20 25.62
CA ILE A 445 -9.42 -9.12 24.21
C ILE A 445 -10.22 -8.03 23.50
N GLU A 446 -9.54 -7.10 22.82
CA GLU A 446 -10.15 -6.11 21.93
C GLU A 446 -10.11 -6.54 20.46
N SER A 447 -9.09 -7.29 20.07
CA SER A 447 -9.00 -7.93 18.76
C SER A 447 -8.02 -9.10 18.77
N TYR A 448 -8.15 -9.99 17.77
CA TYR A 448 -7.32 -11.17 17.67
C TYR A 448 -7.18 -11.66 16.23
N THR A 449 -6.15 -12.49 16.03
CA THR A 449 -6.00 -13.35 14.85
C THR A 449 -5.45 -14.70 15.24
N VAL A 450 -5.59 -15.68 14.35
CA VAL A 450 -4.88 -16.96 14.46
C VAL A 450 -3.97 -17.11 13.24
N ALA A 451 -2.66 -17.01 13.46
CA ALA A 451 -1.65 -17.14 12.42
C ALA A 451 -1.42 -18.61 12.04
N HIS A 452 -1.47 -18.90 10.73
CA HIS A 452 -1.24 -20.23 10.16
C HIS A 452 0.04 -20.23 9.34
N VAL A 453 1.17 -20.54 9.98
CA VAL A 453 2.46 -20.68 9.31
C VAL A 453 2.67 -22.14 8.91
N GLY A 454 2.96 -22.41 7.64
CA GLY A 454 3.10 -23.77 7.12
C GLY A 454 4.06 -24.62 7.96
N GLY A 455 3.61 -25.82 8.34
CA GLY A 455 4.38 -26.78 9.14
C GLY A 455 4.51 -26.45 10.64
N LYS A 456 3.88 -25.37 11.13
CA LYS A 456 3.86 -25.02 12.56
C LYS A 456 2.43 -25.06 13.10
N PRO A 457 2.24 -25.32 14.41
CA PRO A 457 0.93 -25.18 15.05
C PRO A 457 0.39 -23.75 14.88
N PRO A 458 -0.93 -23.59 14.76
CA PRO A 458 -1.56 -22.27 14.74
C PRO A 458 -1.26 -21.49 16.02
N GLN A 459 -1.11 -20.17 15.91
CA GLN A 459 -0.80 -19.28 17.02
C GLN A 459 -1.82 -18.15 17.12
N GLY A 460 -2.49 -18.03 18.26
CA GLY A 460 -3.35 -16.89 18.56
C GLY A 460 -2.50 -15.66 18.92
N ILE A 461 -2.73 -14.54 18.24
CA ILE A 461 -2.12 -13.23 18.51
C ILE A 461 -3.24 -12.28 18.89
N LEU A 462 -3.09 -11.61 20.02
CA LEU A 462 -4.14 -10.83 20.69
C LEU A 462 -3.68 -9.40 20.94
N ILE A 463 -4.59 -8.47 20.76
CA ILE A 463 -4.52 -7.11 21.33
C ILE A 463 -5.68 -6.97 22.31
N GLY A 464 -5.41 -6.44 23.49
CA GLY A 464 -6.44 -6.29 24.51
C GLY A 464 -6.13 -5.20 25.53
N ARG A 465 -6.97 -5.11 26.55
CA ARG A 465 -6.94 -4.06 27.56
C ARG A 465 -6.83 -4.67 28.97
N MET A 466 -5.94 -4.11 29.78
CA MET A 466 -5.80 -4.47 31.19
C MET A 466 -6.98 -3.90 31.99
N ALA A 467 -7.59 -4.74 32.85
CA ALA A 467 -8.77 -4.35 33.60
C ALA A 467 -8.48 -3.29 34.68
N GLU A 468 -7.30 -3.31 35.29
CA GLU A 468 -6.94 -2.43 36.39
C GLU A 468 -6.34 -1.10 35.93
N THR A 469 -5.52 -1.12 34.88
CA THR A 469 -4.72 0.04 34.45
C THR A 469 -5.25 0.70 33.19
N ASP A 470 -6.20 0.08 32.49
CA ASP A 470 -6.70 0.49 31.17
C ASP A 470 -5.60 0.59 30.09
N LYS A 471 -4.41 0.04 30.35
CA LYS A 471 -3.32 0.00 29.38
C LYS A 471 -3.56 -1.13 28.39
N ARG A 472 -3.12 -0.91 27.14
CA ARG A 472 -3.19 -1.92 26.11
C ARG A 472 -2.09 -2.98 26.33
N PHE A 473 -2.33 -4.21 25.89
CA PHE A 473 -1.33 -5.26 25.83
C PHE A 473 -1.33 -5.94 24.46
N VAL A 474 -0.20 -6.55 24.13
CA VAL A 474 -0.06 -7.52 23.02
C VAL A 474 0.37 -8.85 23.66
N ALA A 475 -0.31 -9.92 23.29
CA ALA A 475 -0.05 -11.25 23.87
C ALA A 475 -0.30 -12.37 22.86
N HIS A 476 0.23 -13.57 23.17
CA HIS A 476 -0.19 -14.81 22.53
C HIS A 476 -1.27 -15.50 23.36
N MET A 477 -2.23 -16.15 22.68
CA MET A 477 -3.13 -17.09 23.35
C MET A 477 -2.33 -18.28 23.87
N THR A 478 -2.65 -18.75 25.09
CA THR A 478 -2.05 -19.98 25.60
C THR A 478 -2.22 -21.15 24.63
N SER A 479 -1.19 -21.94 24.46
CA SER A 479 -1.21 -23.17 23.65
C SER A 479 -1.80 -24.39 24.40
N GLN A 480 -2.11 -24.23 25.68
CA GLN A 480 -2.76 -25.28 26.48
C GLN A 480 -4.25 -25.34 26.14
N GLY A 481 -4.80 -26.56 26.11
CA GLY A 481 -6.22 -26.75 25.80
C GLY A 481 -6.61 -26.45 24.36
N ASP A 482 -7.90 -26.19 24.11
CA ASP A 482 -8.49 -25.95 22.79
C ASP A 482 -8.74 -24.45 22.50
N HIS A 483 -8.09 -23.57 23.28
CA HIS A 483 -8.40 -22.14 23.25
C HIS A 483 -8.13 -21.47 21.89
N ILE A 484 -7.09 -21.90 21.16
CA ILE A 484 -6.80 -21.35 19.81
C ILE A 484 -7.88 -21.75 18.80
N ALA A 485 -8.33 -23.02 18.84
CA ALA A 485 -9.42 -23.47 17.99
C ALA A 485 -10.76 -22.83 18.40
N GLN A 486 -10.94 -22.56 19.70
CA GLN A 486 -12.10 -21.85 20.21
C GLN A 486 -12.20 -20.43 19.65
N LEU A 487 -11.10 -19.67 19.55
CA LEU A 487 -11.09 -18.33 18.92
C LEU A 487 -11.63 -18.34 17.48
N MET A 488 -11.47 -19.45 16.75
CA MET A 488 -11.96 -19.55 15.37
C MET A 488 -13.43 -20.01 15.30
N ARG A 489 -13.96 -20.66 16.34
CA ARG A 489 -15.35 -21.14 16.40
C ARG A 489 -16.30 -20.16 17.08
N GLU A 490 -15.78 -19.48 18.08
CA GLU A 490 -16.52 -18.54 18.92
C GLU A 490 -15.87 -17.14 18.80
N ASP A 491 -16.62 -16.12 19.12
CA ASP A 491 -16.04 -14.76 19.10
C ASP A 491 -15.13 -14.57 20.31
N GLY A 492 -13.85 -14.27 20.04
CA GLY A 492 -12.87 -13.99 21.08
C GLY A 492 -12.90 -12.56 21.63
N ILE A 493 -13.64 -11.63 21.00
CA ILE A 493 -13.67 -10.23 21.42
C ILE A 493 -14.47 -10.11 22.72
N GLY A 494 -13.89 -9.39 23.69
CA GLY A 494 -14.45 -9.25 25.03
C GLY A 494 -14.12 -10.43 25.97
N LEU A 495 -13.51 -11.52 25.48
CA LEU A 495 -13.10 -12.64 26.32
C LEU A 495 -12.13 -12.14 27.40
N THR A 496 -12.44 -12.47 28.65
CA THR A 496 -11.60 -12.11 29.81
C THR A 496 -10.64 -13.24 30.18
N GLY A 497 -9.47 -12.86 30.65
CA GLY A 497 -8.42 -13.85 31.02
C GLY A 497 -7.35 -13.23 31.90
N THR A 498 -6.36 -14.04 32.23
CA THR A 498 -5.17 -13.63 32.98
C THR A 498 -3.96 -13.54 32.04
N LEU A 499 -3.10 -12.57 32.32
CA LEU A 499 -1.84 -12.36 31.60
C LEU A 499 -0.66 -12.63 32.53
N ALA A 500 0.34 -13.31 31.98
CA ALA A 500 1.64 -13.48 32.58
C ALA A 500 2.71 -13.73 31.50
N PRO A 501 3.96 -13.27 31.67
CA PRO A 501 5.04 -13.65 30.77
C PRO A 501 5.39 -15.13 30.93
N ASN A 502 5.78 -15.80 29.85
CA ASN A 502 6.39 -17.11 29.87
C ASN A 502 7.93 -17.02 30.04
N ASP A 503 8.61 -18.16 30.15
CA ASP A 503 10.07 -18.23 30.30
C ASP A 503 10.86 -17.65 29.12
N GLU A 504 10.24 -17.56 27.92
CA GLU A 504 10.82 -16.95 26.73
C GLU A 504 10.51 -15.45 26.68
N GLY A 505 9.78 -14.93 27.65
CA GLY A 505 9.39 -13.53 27.80
C GLY A 505 8.26 -13.08 26.84
N PHE A 506 7.48 -14.02 26.26
CA PHE A 506 6.23 -13.69 25.57
C PHE A 506 5.12 -13.46 26.58
N ASN A 507 4.30 -12.47 26.35
CA ASN A 507 3.07 -12.27 27.11
C ASN A 507 2.07 -13.35 26.72
N ILE A 508 1.55 -14.09 27.67
CA ILE A 508 0.58 -15.18 27.45
C ILE A 508 -0.75 -14.81 28.11
N PHE A 509 -1.80 -14.89 27.30
CA PHE A 509 -3.18 -14.72 27.76
C PHE A 509 -3.81 -16.10 27.97
N THR A 510 -4.34 -16.33 29.16
CA THR A 510 -5.06 -17.56 29.52
C THR A 510 -6.51 -17.18 29.82
N PRO A 511 -7.52 -17.66 29.05
CA PRO A 511 -8.92 -17.39 29.29
C PRO A 511 -9.36 -17.81 30.69
N LYS A 512 -10.29 -17.06 31.27
CA LYS A 512 -11.04 -17.54 32.46
C LYS A 512 -12.06 -18.57 32.00
N SER A 513 -12.13 -19.66 32.76
CA SER A 513 -13.12 -20.74 32.58
C SER A 513 -14.53 -20.22 32.72
#